data_97f19610a8372872af71daf8b9e99195
#
_entry.id   97f19610a8372872af71daf8b9e99195
#
_cell.length_a   1.000
_cell.length_b   1.000
_cell.length_c   1.000
_cell.angle_alpha   90.00
_cell.angle_beta   90.00
_cell.angle_gamma   90.00
#
_symmetry.space_group_name_H-M   'P 1'
#
loop_
_entity.id
_entity.type
_entity.pdbx_description
1 polymer ?
#
loop_
_entity_poly.entity_id
_entity_poly.type
_entity_poly.pdbx_seq_one_letter_code
_entity_poly.pdbx_strand_id
1 'polypeptide(L)'
;DSTESTAEAIQRQAVMCSEIQENTDMAEKEINQMISASDKTDESVNNSKVVVGQLKEQAQNVQDASNIIVDVISGLTEKVNDVQNFVGDIVNISARTNLLALNASIEAARAGEAGKGFAVVAEEIRQLSEQTKKASESIINIIQKLNEDTQKANESINESVLSVDKQNALIDETEKTFVEVGNTMDVLMSSIHVAEQSINKILDSTSVISDNISHLSATGEEVAAASAEGIKVSDSTVEGMKDCKIILNNIYELANELKASVETKDIY
;
A
#
# COMPACT_ATOMS: atom_id res chain seq x y z
N ASP A 1 -55.56 -1.30 -27.54
CA ASP A 1 -54.55 -2.27 -27.08
C ASP A 1 -53.11 -1.85 -27.46
N SER A 2 -52.78 -1.58 -28.77
CA SER A 2 -51.40 -1.26 -29.17
C SER A 2 -50.93 0.12 -28.68
N THR A 3 -51.82 1.11 -28.73
CA THR A 3 -51.55 2.51 -28.30
C THR A 3 -51.38 2.58 -26.78
N GLU A 4 -52.18 1.86 -26.03
CA GLU A 4 -52.14 1.76 -24.59
C GLU A 4 -50.84 1.10 -24.11
N SER A 5 -50.47 -0.04 -24.78
CA SER A 5 -49.16 -0.70 -24.51
C SER A 5 -47.95 0.17 -24.80
N THR A 6 -48.05 1.03 -25.86
CA THR A 6 -47.00 1.99 -26.19
C THR A 6 -46.90 3.08 -25.11
N ALA A 7 -48.02 3.62 -24.60
CA ALA A 7 -48.03 4.61 -23.55
C ALA A 7 -47.40 4.08 -22.24
N GLU A 8 -47.71 2.81 -21.86
CA GLU A 8 -47.08 2.17 -20.72
C GLU A 8 -45.56 1.97 -20.90
N ALA A 9 -45.14 1.63 -22.12
CA ALA A 9 -43.71 1.48 -22.42
C ALA A 9 -42.94 2.81 -22.29
N ILE A 10 -43.55 3.92 -22.77
CA ILE A 10 -43.03 5.28 -22.65
C ILE A 10 -42.87 5.65 -21.16
N GLN A 11 -43.91 5.38 -20.35
CA GLN A 11 -43.89 5.66 -18.92
C GLN A 11 -42.76 4.89 -18.21
N ARG A 12 -42.59 3.60 -18.52
CA ARG A 12 -41.50 2.79 -17.97
C ARG A 12 -40.12 3.32 -18.38
N GLN A 13 -39.95 3.76 -19.62
CA GLN A 13 -38.71 4.36 -20.10
C GLN A 13 -38.39 5.68 -19.36
N ALA A 14 -39.39 6.53 -19.10
CA ALA A 14 -39.18 7.76 -18.34
C ALA A 14 -38.71 7.48 -16.92
N VAL A 15 -39.27 6.47 -16.24
CA VAL A 15 -38.80 6.04 -14.92
C VAL A 15 -37.35 5.53 -14.98
N MET A 16 -37.04 4.66 -15.97
CA MET A 16 -35.68 4.18 -16.13
C MET A 16 -34.68 5.29 -16.40
N CYS A 17 -35.01 6.32 -17.19
CA CYS A 17 -34.14 7.48 -17.38
C CYS A 17 -33.86 8.23 -16.07
N SER A 18 -34.87 8.39 -15.22
CA SER A 18 -34.71 9.00 -13.90
C SER A 18 -33.78 8.17 -12.99
N GLU A 19 -33.95 6.85 -13.00
CA GLU A 19 -33.07 5.94 -12.25
C GLU A 19 -31.62 5.97 -12.75
N ILE A 20 -31.41 6.03 -14.08
CA ILE A 20 -30.08 6.17 -14.68
C ILE A 20 -29.44 7.49 -14.22
N GLN A 21 -30.19 8.59 -14.23
CA GLN A 21 -29.70 9.89 -13.79
C GLN A 21 -29.25 9.83 -12.32
N GLU A 22 -30.08 9.29 -11.43
CA GLU A 22 -29.76 9.17 -10.00
C GLU A 22 -28.52 8.29 -9.77
N ASN A 23 -28.42 7.14 -10.47
CA ASN A 23 -27.26 6.25 -10.39
C ASN A 23 -26.00 6.93 -10.91
N THR A 24 -26.12 7.77 -11.94
CA THR A 24 -24.99 8.50 -12.53
C THR A 24 -24.51 9.61 -11.59
N ASP A 25 -25.40 10.33 -10.94
CA ASP A 25 -25.08 11.33 -9.91
C ASP A 25 -24.36 10.68 -8.69
N MET A 26 -24.81 9.48 -8.30
CA MET A 26 -24.10 8.70 -7.26
C MET A 26 -22.71 8.29 -7.71
N ALA A 27 -22.56 7.82 -8.94
CA ALA A 27 -21.26 7.39 -9.48
C ALA A 27 -20.29 8.59 -9.60
N GLU A 28 -20.75 9.78 -9.97
CA GLU A 28 -19.96 11.01 -9.97
C GLU A 28 -19.46 11.35 -8.56
N LYS A 29 -20.30 11.23 -7.56
CA LYS A 29 -19.92 11.45 -6.17
C LYS A 29 -18.86 10.45 -5.70
N GLU A 30 -18.99 9.17 -6.06
CA GLU A 30 -17.98 8.14 -5.76
C GLU A 30 -16.64 8.44 -6.44
N ILE A 31 -16.66 8.88 -7.69
CA ILE A 31 -15.44 9.31 -8.41
C ILE A 31 -14.75 10.46 -7.67
N ASN A 32 -15.47 11.47 -7.23
CA ASN A 32 -14.90 12.58 -6.48
C ASN A 32 -14.28 12.13 -5.14
N GLN A 33 -14.88 11.14 -4.48
CA GLN A 33 -14.30 10.53 -3.28
C GLN A 33 -13.02 9.75 -3.60
N MET A 34 -12.99 9.00 -4.72
CA MET A 34 -11.80 8.28 -5.19
C MET A 34 -10.65 9.23 -5.51
N ILE A 35 -10.90 10.37 -6.16
CA ILE A 35 -9.90 11.41 -6.42
C ILE A 35 -9.31 11.90 -5.10
N SER A 36 -10.16 12.29 -4.15
CA SER A 36 -9.70 12.78 -2.85
C SER A 36 -8.91 11.73 -2.05
N ALA A 37 -9.28 10.46 -2.13
CA ALA A 37 -8.55 9.36 -1.50
C ALA A 37 -7.20 9.12 -2.18
N SER A 38 -7.15 9.22 -3.50
CA SER A 38 -5.92 9.09 -4.30
C SER A 38 -4.92 10.21 -3.97
N ASP A 39 -5.36 11.45 -3.92
CA ASP A 39 -4.53 12.61 -3.55
C ASP A 39 -3.91 12.44 -2.16
N LYS A 40 -4.71 12.01 -1.17
CA LYS A 40 -4.22 11.74 0.19
C LYS A 40 -3.21 10.59 0.22
N THR A 41 -3.41 9.58 -0.61
CA THR A 41 -2.49 8.45 -0.70
C THR A 41 -1.17 8.89 -1.33
N ASP A 42 -1.20 9.71 -2.38
CA ASP A 42 0.00 10.27 -3.00
C ASP A 42 0.79 11.15 -2.01
N GLU A 43 0.12 12.01 -1.25
CA GLU A 43 0.75 12.79 -0.19
C GLU A 43 1.41 11.88 0.86
N SER A 44 0.73 10.81 1.28
CA SER A 44 1.27 9.85 2.25
C SER A 44 2.48 9.10 1.70
N VAL A 45 2.48 8.73 0.42
CA VAL A 45 3.62 8.11 -0.26
C VAL A 45 4.82 9.06 -0.31
N ASN A 46 4.59 10.32 -0.66
CA ASN A 46 5.65 11.32 -0.73
C ASN A 46 6.25 11.59 0.66
N ASN A 47 5.44 11.70 1.70
CA ASN A 47 5.90 11.82 3.08
C ASN A 47 6.69 10.57 3.51
N SER A 48 6.25 9.38 3.13
CA SER A 48 6.94 8.13 3.44
C SER A 48 8.31 8.04 2.77
N LYS A 49 8.44 8.51 1.52
CA LYS A 49 9.75 8.60 0.83
C LYS A 49 10.72 9.50 1.58
N VAL A 50 10.26 10.63 2.15
CA VAL A 50 11.09 11.51 2.99
C VAL A 50 11.57 10.78 4.23
N VAL A 51 10.68 10.05 4.92
CA VAL A 51 11.05 9.26 6.12
C VAL A 51 12.05 8.16 5.78
N VAL A 52 11.88 7.47 4.66
CA VAL A 52 12.84 6.45 4.18
C VAL A 52 14.21 7.07 3.91
N GLY A 53 14.26 8.27 3.33
CA GLY A 53 15.52 9.02 3.15
C GLY A 53 16.22 9.34 4.48
N GLN A 54 15.46 9.76 5.51
CA GLN A 54 15.98 9.99 6.84
C GLN A 54 16.49 8.70 7.51
N LEU A 55 15.78 7.58 7.34
CA LEU A 55 16.22 6.28 7.84
C LEU A 55 17.53 5.83 7.20
N LYS A 56 17.71 6.06 5.91
CA LYS A 56 18.94 5.78 5.17
C LYS A 56 20.14 6.59 5.71
N GLU A 57 19.93 7.88 5.92
CA GLU A 57 20.95 8.74 6.53
C GLU A 57 21.30 8.28 7.96
N GLN A 58 20.29 7.93 8.76
CA GLN A 58 20.51 7.43 10.12
C GLN A 58 21.25 6.08 10.13
N ALA A 59 20.93 5.17 9.23
CA ALA A 59 21.64 3.90 9.11
C ALA A 59 23.12 4.12 8.72
N GLN A 60 23.40 5.07 7.82
CA GLN A 60 24.77 5.44 7.46
C GLN A 60 25.54 6.00 8.69
N ASN A 61 24.91 6.87 9.47
CA ASN A 61 25.52 7.41 10.68
C ASN A 61 25.86 6.31 11.71
N VAL A 62 24.99 5.30 11.84
CA VAL A 62 25.26 4.14 12.72
C VAL A 62 26.39 3.28 12.16
N GLN A 63 26.47 3.10 10.86
CA GLN A 63 27.58 2.38 10.21
C GLN A 63 28.91 3.07 10.46
N ASP A 64 28.95 4.38 10.27
CA ASP A 64 30.18 5.18 10.48
C ASP A 64 30.61 5.16 11.96
N ALA A 65 29.67 5.30 12.89
CA ALA A 65 29.94 5.18 14.33
C ALA A 65 30.46 3.77 14.71
N SER A 66 29.88 2.73 14.11
CA SER A 66 30.30 1.35 14.33
C SER A 66 31.74 1.11 13.85
N ASN A 67 32.11 1.64 12.69
CA ASN A 67 33.48 1.55 12.16
C ASN A 67 34.49 2.24 13.10
N ILE A 68 34.14 3.42 13.62
CA ILE A 68 34.98 4.11 14.61
C ILE A 68 35.18 3.25 15.88
N ILE A 69 34.10 2.59 16.35
CA ILE A 69 34.21 1.71 17.53
C ILE A 69 35.12 0.49 17.24
N VAL A 70 35.05 -0.10 16.05
CA VAL A 70 35.95 -1.19 15.63
C VAL A 70 37.40 -0.74 15.75
N ASP A 71 37.74 0.43 15.23
CA ASP A 71 39.09 0.99 15.29
C ASP A 71 39.57 1.22 16.75
N VAL A 72 38.68 1.77 17.59
CA VAL A 72 38.97 2.01 19.02
C VAL A 72 39.20 0.69 19.76
N ILE A 73 38.38 -0.33 19.53
CA ILE A 73 38.53 -1.65 20.17
C ILE A 73 39.83 -2.31 19.69
N SER A 74 40.17 -2.18 18.42
CA SER A 74 41.43 -2.70 17.88
C SER A 74 42.64 -2.05 18.56
N GLY A 75 42.64 -0.71 18.67
CA GLY A 75 43.70 0.02 19.38
C GLY A 75 43.78 -0.31 20.89
N LEU A 76 42.62 -0.57 21.53
CA LEU A 76 42.56 -1.02 22.91
C LEU A 76 43.20 -2.42 23.07
N THR A 77 42.91 -3.34 22.19
CA THR A 77 43.50 -4.70 22.19
C THR A 77 45.00 -4.64 22.09
N GLU A 78 45.55 -3.78 21.22
CA GLU A 78 47.00 -3.56 21.12
C GLU A 78 47.59 -3.06 22.44
N LYS A 79 46.99 -2.05 23.08
CA LYS A 79 47.45 -1.52 24.37
C LYS A 79 47.37 -2.55 25.50
N VAL A 80 46.32 -3.37 25.53
CA VAL A 80 46.17 -4.45 26.50
C VAL A 80 47.31 -5.46 26.36
N ASN A 81 47.70 -5.84 25.13
CA ASN A 81 48.84 -6.72 24.87
C ASN A 81 50.16 -6.09 25.29
N ASP A 82 50.39 -4.80 25.06
CA ASP A 82 51.58 -4.07 25.52
C ASP A 82 51.69 -4.11 27.04
N VAL A 83 50.59 -3.83 27.75
CA VAL A 83 50.59 -3.88 29.23
C VAL A 83 50.84 -5.31 29.73
N GLN A 84 50.29 -6.33 29.05
CA GLN A 84 50.58 -7.74 29.39
C GLN A 84 52.08 -8.06 29.32
N ASN A 85 52.73 -7.62 28.26
CA ASN A 85 54.18 -7.80 28.10
C ASN A 85 54.97 -7.10 29.21
N PHE A 86 54.66 -5.83 29.50
CA PHE A 86 55.35 -5.08 30.59
C PHE A 86 55.15 -5.74 31.95
N VAL A 87 53.96 -6.21 32.29
CA VAL A 87 53.75 -6.91 33.56
C VAL A 87 54.47 -8.26 33.61
N GLY A 88 54.56 -8.98 32.46
CA GLY A 88 55.42 -10.16 32.33
C GLY A 88 56.89 -9.91 32.64
N ASP A 89 57.40 -8.77 32.12
CA ASP A 89 58.78 -8.34 32.44
C ASP A 89 58.98 -8.03 33.94
N ILE A 90 57.98 -7.36 34.58
CA ILE A 90 58.02 -7.10 36.04
C ILE A 90 58.05 -8.42 36.83
N VAL A 91 57.25 -9.43 36.44
CA VAL A 91 57.26 -10.75 37.08
C VAL A 91 58.66 -11.37 36.99
N ASN A 92 59.27 -11.32 35.79
CA ASN A 92 60.64 -11.84 35.55
C ASN A 92 61.70 -11.09 36.38
N ILE A 93 61.61 -9.75 36.45
CA ILE A 93 62.50 -8.93 37.25
C ILE A 93 62.34 -9.26 38.74
N SER A 94 61.11 -9.39 39.23
CA SER A 94 60.83 -9.73 40.60
C SER A 94 61.37 -11.12 40.98
N ALA A 95 61.25 -12.13 40.08
CA ALA A 95 61.79 -13.45 40.28
C ALA A 95 63.34 -13.44 40.35
N ARG A 96 63.98 -12.67 39.50
CA ARG A 96 65.45 -12.49 39.52
C ARG A 96 65.93 -11.76 40.75
N THR A 97 65.22 -10.72 41.21
CA THR A 97 65.51 -9.95 42.43
C THR A 97 65.34 -10.83 43.66
N ASN A 98 64.32 -11.68 43.70
CA ASN A 98 64.11 -12.66 44.78
C ASN A 98 65.26 -13.66 44.87
N LEU A 99 65.81 -14.16 43.74
CA LEU A 99 66.94 -15.04 43.70
C LEU A 99 68.23 -14.31 44.15
N LEU A 100 68.46 -13.06 43.75
CA LEU A 100 69.62 -12.26 44.20
C LEU A 100 69.56 -12.01 45.70
N ALA A 101 68.40 -11.65 46.22
CA ALA A 101 68.17 -11.43 47.67
C ALA A 101 68.42 -12.73 48.49
N LEU A 102 67.95 -13.89 47.96
CA LEU A 102 68.22 -15.19 48.62
C LEU A 102 69.71 -15.49 48.67
N ASN A 103 70.42 -15.26 47.58
CA ASN A 103 71.92 -15.45 47.55
C ASN A 103 72.63 -14.49 48.53
N ALA A 104 72.18 -13.23 48.60
CA ALA A 104 72.68 -12.26 49.54
C ALA A 104 72.44 -12.66 51.00
N SER A 105 71.19 -13.18 51.32
CA SER A 105 70.89 -13.70 52.64
C SER A 105 71.77 -14.86 53.06
N ILE A 106 72.08 -15.78 52.10
CA ILE A 106 72.94 -16.94 52.37
C ILE A 106 74.39 -16.45 52.67
N GLU A 107 74.95 -15.52 51.90
CA GLU A 107 76.31 -15.02 52.10
C GLU A 107 76.38 -14.15 53.38
N ALA A 108 75.39 -13.38 53.71
CA ALA A 108 75.24 -12.65 55.00
C ALA A 108 75.22 -13.59 56.20
N ALA A 109 74.53 -14.74 56.11
CA ALA A 109 74.57 -15.77 57.13
C ALA A 109 75.94 -16.42 57.25
N ARG A 110 76.66 -16.56 56.17
CA ARG A 110 78.00 -17.11 56.12
C ARG A 110 79.10 -16.24 56.74
N ALA A 111 78.83 -14.87 56.77
CA ALA A 111 79.72 -13.89 57.41
C ALA A 111 79.46 -13.76 58.94
N GLY A 112 78.57 -14.49 59.54
CA GLY A 112 78.33 -14.58 60.99
C GLY A 112 77.91 -13.24 61.59
N GLU A 113 78.50 -12.85 62.68
CA GLU A 113 78.12 -11.60 63.40
C GLU A 113 78.28 -10.31 62.52
N ALA A 114 79.30 -10.28 61.63
CA ALA A 114 79.54 -9.14 60.76
C ALA A 114 78.45 -8.98 59.67
N GLY A 115 77.77 -10.08 59.35
CA GLY A 115 76.74 -10.07 58.29
C GLY A 115 75.27 -9.79 58.79
N LYS A 116 75.04 -9.70 60.09
CA LYS A 116 73.66 -9.57 60.62
C LYS A 116 72.80 -8.47 60.01
N GLY A 117 73.38 -7.26 59.84
CA GLY A 117 72.65 -6.12 59.21
C GLY A 117 72.35 -6.36 57.74
N PHE A 118 73.28 -7.01 57.00
CA PHE A 118 73.06 -7.38 55.59
C PHE A 118 71.98 -8.46 55.42
N ALA A 119 71.90 -9.42 56.35
CA ALA A 119 70.92 -10.50 56.32
C ALA A 119 69.47 -9.90 56.46
N VAL A 120 69.27 -8.93 57.33
CA VAL A 120 67.96 -8.29 57.49
C VAL A 120 67.55 -7.53 56.21
N VAL A 121 68.48 -6.80 55.59
CA VAL A 121 68.18 -6.08 54.31
C VAL A 121 67.88 -7.05 53.18
N ALA A 122 68.66 -8.12 53.09
CA ALA A 122 68.44 -9.15 52.05
C ALA A 122 67.10 -9.85 52.21
N GLU A 123 66.69 -10.19 53.44
CA GLU A 123 65.37 -10.75 53.71
C GLU A 123 64.24 -9.78 53.38
N GLU A 124 64.38 -8.50 53.68
CA GLU A 124 63.38 -7.45 53.31
C GLU A 124 63.27 -7.33 51.79
N ILE A 125 64.37 -7.31 51.04
CA ILE A 125 64.34 -7.31 49.55
C ILE A 125 63.66 -8.57 49.03
N ARG A 126 63.91 -9.74 49.63
CA ARG A 126 63.29 -10.98 49.25
C ARG A 126 61.76 -10.93 49.41
N GLN A 127 61.27 -10.41 50.58
CA GLN A 127 59.85 -10.27 50.83
C GLN A 127 59.20 -9.28 49.90
N LEU A 128 59.85 -8.13 49.63
CA LEU A 128 59.34 -7.11 48.68
C LEU A 128 59.26 -7.64 47.26
N SER A 129 60.26 -8.43 46.85
CA SER A 129 60.26 -9.09 45.53
C SER A 129 59.10 -10.07 45.41
N GLU A 130 58.81 -10.86 46.46
CA GLU A 130 57.70 -11.80 46.46
C GLU A 130 56.34 -11.09 46.48
N GLN A 131 56.18 -9.95 47.19
CA GLN A 131 55.01 -9.13 47.15
C GLN A 131 54.77 -8.49 45.78
N THR A 132 55.87 -8.01 45.13
CA THR A 132 55.82 -7.42 43.79
C THR A 132 55.38 -8.48 42.77
N LYS A 133 55.94 -9.69 42.87
CA LYS A 133 55.49 -10.80 42.01
C LYS A 133 54.00 -11.11 42.14
N LYS A 134 53.48 -11.27 43.38
CA LYS A 134 52.07 -11.54 43.63
C LYS A 134 51.15 -10.43 43.10
N ALA A 135 51.55 -9.15 43.29
CA ALA A 135 50.82 -8.02 42.76
C ALA A 135 50.76 -8.05 41.21
N SER A 136 51.90 -8.36 40.57
CA SER A 136 52.00 -8.47 39.13
C SER A 136 51.15 -9.63 38.58
N GLU A 137 51.13 -10.81 39.23
CA GLU A 137 50.26 -11.92 38.91
C GLU A 137 48.78 -11.54 38.97
N SER A 138 48.40 -10.72 39.98
CA SER A 138 47.05 -10.19 40.10
C SER A 138 46.70 -9.23 38.94
N ILE A 139 47.65 -8.41 38.47
CA ILE A 139 47.49 -7.53 37.33
C ILE A 139 47.30 -8.37 36.03
N ILE A 140 48.09 -9.47 35.86
CA ILE A 140 47.92 -10.36 34.72
C ILE A 140 46.48 -10.92 34.65
N ASN A 141 45.90 -11.31 35.78
CA ASN A 141 44.53 -11.80 35.80
C ASN A 141 43.50 -10.72 35.39
N ILE A 142 43.74 -9.46 35.77
CA ILE A 142 42.91 -8.32 35.37
C ILE A 142 43.03 -8.08 33.86
N ILE A 143 44.27 -8.13 33.32
CA ILE A 143 44.53 -7.97 31.88
C ILE A 143 43.88 -9.09 31.05
N GLN A 144 43.94 -10.33 31.52
CA GLN A 144 43.25 -11.44 30.87
C GLN A 144 41.73 -11.17 30.78
N LYS A 145 41.12 -10.75 31.87
CA LYS A 145 39.71 -10.42 31.88
C LYS A 145 39.37 -9.23 30.95
N LEU A 146 40.22 -8.22 30.93
CA LEU A 146 40.06 -7.07 30.02
C LEU A 146 40.18 -7.52 28.54
N ASN A 147 41.06 -8.46 28.23
CA ASN A 147 41.20 -9.03 26.88
C ASN A 147 39.93 -9.79 26.47
N GLU A 148 39.37 -10.61 27.37
CA GLU A 148 38.08 -11.28 27.14
C GLU A 148 36.94 -10.28 26.91
N ASP A 149 36.86 -9.20 27.67
CA ASP A 149 35.84 -8.18 27.55
C ASP A 149 35.98 -7.37 26.25
N THR A 150 37.22 -7.06 25.81
CA THR A 150 37.49 -6.44 24.50
C THR A 150 37.12 -7.35 23.34
N GLN A 151 37.39 -8.65 23.47
CA GLN A 151 36.96 -9.61 22.43
C GLN A 151 35.43 -9.66 22.30
N LYS A 152 34.69 -9.75 23.42
CA LYS A 152 33.21 -9.71 23.41
C LYS A 152 32.69 -8.41 22.81
N ALA A 153 33.32 -7.27 23.14
CA ALA A 153 32.94 -5.97 22.57
C ALA A 153 33.14 -5.96 21.05
N ASN A 154 34.25 -6.56 20.55
CA ASN A 154 34.51 -6.68 19.12
C ASN A 154 33.48 -7.58 18.42
N GLU A 155 33.11 -8.70 19.02
CA GLU A 155 32.06 -9.59 18.50
C GLU A 155 30.71 -8.83 18.41
N SER A 156 30.31 -8.13 19.48
CA SER A 156 29.05 -7.38 19.53
C SER A 156 28.99 -6.25 18.49
N ILE A 157 30.10 -5.53 18.25
CA ILE A 157 30.11 -4.47 17.25
C ILE A 157 30.06 -5.04 15.82
N ASN A 158 30.71 -6.17 15.56
CA ASN A 158 30.63 -6.83 14.28
C ASN A 158 29.17 -7.32 13.98
N GLU A 159 28.47 -7.84 14.98
CA GLU A 159 27.05 -8.17 14.84
C GLU A 159 26.20 -6.93 14.57
N SER A 160 26.54 -5.78 15.18
CA SER A 160 25.87 -4.51 14.92
C SER A 160 26.08 -4.04 13.48
N VAL A 161 27.31 -4.13 12.95
CA VAL A 161 27.61 -3.81 11.54
C VAL A 161 26.78 -4.67 10.60
N LEU A 162 26.74 -5.99 10.81
CA LEU A 162 25.91 -6.90 10.00
C LEU A 162 24.40 -6.59 10.10
N SER A 163 23.97 -6.11 11.26
CA SER A 163 22.56 -5.70 11.45
C SER A 163 22.23 -4.44 10.67
N VAL A 164 23.15 -3.47 10.62
CA VAL A 164 23.00 -2.24 9.84
C VAL A 164 22.98 -2.54 8.34
N ASP A 165 23.82 -3.46 7.86
CA ASP A 165 23.80 -3.88 6.46
C ASP A 165 22.44 -4.48 6.06
N LYS A 166 21.88 -5.34 6.91
CA LYS A 166 20.53 -5.88 6.71
C LYS A 166 19.45 -4.79 6.74
N GLN A 167 19.59 -3.82 7.65
CA GLN A 167 18.68 -2.68 7.74
C GLN A 167 18.72 -1.84 6.46
N ASN A 168 19.91 -1.56 5.92
CA ASN A 168 20.07 -0.85 4.65
C ASN A 168 19.38 -1.57 3.49
N ALA A 169 19.52 -2.90 3.39
CA ALA A 169 18.82 -3.68 2.37
C ALA A 169 17.29 -3.57 2.48
N LEU A 170 16.74 -3.58 3.70
CA LEU A 170 15.30 -3.40 3.94
C LEU A 170 14.83 -1.97 3.62
N ILE A 171 15.65 -0.97 3.88
CA ILE A 171 15.38 0.43 3.53
C ILE A 171 15.29 0.58 2.00
N ASP A 172 16.24 0.01 1.26
CA ASP A 172 16.26 0.05 -0.21
C ASP A 172 15.05 -0.70 -0.81
N GLU A 173 14.63 -1.81 -0.23
CA GLU A 173 13.41 -2.54 -0.63
C GLU A 173 12.14 -1.71 -0.35
N THR A 174 12.09 -1.05 0.80
CA THR A 174 10.99 -0.17 1.18
C THR A 174 10.89 1.04 0.23
N GLU A 175 12.01 1.64 -0.15
CA GLU A 175 12.08 2.72 -1.14
C GLU A 175 11.48 2.28 -2.49
N LYS A 176 11.86 1.10 -2.98
CA LYS A 176 11.31 0.52 -4.21
C LYS A 176 9.79 0.31 -4.11
N THR A 177 9.33 -0.20 -2.98
CA THR A 177 7.89 -0.42 -2.74
C THR A 177 7.11 0.89 -2.82
N PHE A 178 7.61 1.99 -2.25
CA PHE A 178 6.94 3.29 -2.36
C PHE A 178 6.96 3.87 -3.78
N VAL A 179 7.98 3.56 -4.58
CA VAL A 179 7.98 3.91 -6.00
C VAL A 179 6.90 3.14 -6.77
N GLU A 180 6.75 1.84 -6.49
CA GLU A 180 5.70 1.01 -7.11
C GLU A 180 4.29 1.46 -6.70
N VAL A 181 4.09 1.82 -5.43
CA VAL A 181 2.81 2.39 -4.97
C VAL A 181 2.50 3.69 -5.71
N GLY A 182 3.48 4.60 -5.85
CA GLY A 182 3.31 5.83 -6.63
C GLY A 182 2.89 5.57 -8.08
N ASN A 183 3.58 4.66 -8.78
CA ASN A 183 3.21 4.28 -10.15
C ASN A 183 1.79 3.67 -10.23
N THR A 184 1.39 2.92 -9.20
CA THR A 184 0.04 2.34 -9.12
C THR A 184 -1.02 3.42 -8.93
N MET A 185 -0.70 4.49 -8.15
CA MET A 185 -1.59 5.63 -7.99
C MET A 185 -1.76 6.42 -9.29
N ASP A 186 -0.71 6.59 -10.10
CA ASP A 186 -0.82 7.22 -11.43
C ASP A 186 -1.76 6.44 -12.35
N VAL A 187 -1.67 5.10 -12.36
CA VAL A 187 -2.58 4.24 -13.13
C VAL A 187 -4.01 4.34 -12.61
N LEU A 188 -4.20 4.39 -11.29
CA LEU A 188 -5.51 4.57 -10.67
C LEU A 188 -6.14 5.90 -11.08
N MET A 189 -5.39 7.01 -11.01
CA MET A 189 -5.88 8.34 -11.43
C MET A 189 -6.26 8.36 -12.92
N SER A 190 -5.48 7.71 -13.78
CA SER A 190 -5.84 7.56 -15.19
C SER A 190 -7.15 6.78 -15.37
N SER A 191 -7.36 5.73 -14.60
CA SER A 191 -8.60 4.92 -14.63
C SER A 191 -9.82 5.70 -14.14
N ILE A 192 -9.65 6.50 -13.10
CA ILE A 192 -10.67 7.41 -12.57
C ILE A 192 -11.07 8.42 -13.65
N HIS A 193 -10.12 9.02 -14.37
CA HIS A 193 -10.43 9.97 -15.44
C HIS A 193 -11.20 9.32 -16.59
N VAL A 194 -10.89 8.07 -16.97
CA VAL A 194 -11.67 7.31 -17.95
C VAL A 194 -13.09 7.04 -17.46
N ALA A 195 -13.26 6.73 -16.17
CA ALA A 195 -14.58 6.53 -15.58
C ALA A 195 -15.40 7.83 -15.58
N GLU A 196 -14.80 8.98 -15.25
CA GLU A 196 -15.42 10.32 -15.34
C GLU A 196 -15.91 10.61 -16.76
N GLN A 197 -15.07 10.35 -17.77
CA GLN A 197 -15.47 10.53 -19.17
C GLN A 197 -16.63 9.61 -19.57
N SER A 198 -16.67 8.39 -19.01
CA SER A 198 -17.76 7.44 -19.26
C SER A 198 -19.08 7.89 -18.64
N ILE A 199 -19.03 8.44 -17.44
CA ILE A 199 -20.20 9.05 -16.77
C ILE A 199 -20.75 10.20 -17.61
N ASN A 200 -19.92 11.11 -18.09
CA ASN A 200 -20.36 12.21 -18.93
C ASN A 200 -21.07 11.72 -20.21
N LYS A 201 -20.56 10.65 -20.84
CA LYS A 201 -21.23 10.01 -22.00
C LYS A 201 -22.56 9.38 -21.64
N ILE A 202 -22.70 8.80 -20.45
CA ILE A 202 -23.97 8.26 -19.98
C ILE A 202 -25.00 9.39 -19.80
N LEU A 203 -24.60 10.51 -19.18
CA LEU A 203 -25.45 11.70 -19.03
C LEU A 203 -25.94 12.23 -20.38
N ASP A 204 -25.03 12.41 -21.35
CA ASP A 204 -25.38 12.84 -22.70
C ASP A 204 -26.37 11.87 -23.36
N SER A 205 -26.11 10.57 -23.25
CA SER A 205 -26.99 9.54 -23.81
C SER A 205 -28.38 9.53 -23.15
N THR A 206 -28.42 9.72 -21.83
CA THR A 206 -29.67 9.76 -21.06
C THR A 206 -30.48 11.00 -21.45
N SER A 207 -29.85 12.13 -21.69
CA SER A 207 -30.52 13.34 -22.22
C SER A 207 -31.17 13.07 -23.58
N VAL A 208 -30.45 12.44 -24.50
CA VAL A 208 -30.99 12.08 -25.81
C VAL A 208 -32.16 11.08 -25.69
N ILE A 209 -32.08 10.11 -24.79
CA ILE A 209 -33.19 9.16 -24.53
C ILE A 209 -34.39 9.92 -23.98
N SER A 210 -34.23 10.88 -23.06
CA SER A 210 -35.30 11.70 -22.50
C SER A 210 -36.01 12.51 -23.58
N ASP A 211 -35.25 13.10 -24.51
CA ASP A 211 -35.84 13.81 -25.66
C ASP A 211 -36.62 12.87 -26.57
N ASN A 212 -36.09 11.69 -26.84
CA ASN A 212 -36.80 10.68 -27.66
C ASN A 212 -38.10 10.19 -26.97
N ILE A 213 -38.10 10.02 -25.66
CA ILE A 213 -39.30 9.70 -24.88
C ILE A 213 -40.38 10.79 -25.06
N SER A 214 -39.99 12.07 -24.99
CA SER A 214 -40.90 13.20 -25.20
C SER A 214 -41.50 13.19 -26.60
N HIS A 215 -40.68 12.98 -27.60
CA HIS A 215 -41.14 12.82 -29.00
C HIS A 215 -42.05 11.61 -29.19
N LEU A 216 -41.72 10.47 -28.58
CA LEU A 216 -42.51 9.25 -28.67
C LEU A 216 -43.87 9.43 -28.00
N SER A 217 -43.92 10.18 -26.89
CA SER A 217 -45.17 10.52 -26.19
C SER A 217 -46.10 11.36 -27.12
N ALA A 218 -45.54 12.40 -27.75
CA ALA A 218 -46.30 13.22 -28.68
C ALA A 218 -46.81 12.43 -29.89
N THR A 219 -45.98 11.58 -30.46
CA THR A 219 -46.36 10.68 -31.58
C THR A 219 -47.41 9.66 -31.14
N GLY A 220 -47.31 9.12 -29.91
CA GLY A 220 -48.36 8.24 -29.32
C GLY A 220 -49.70 8.90 -29.21
N GLU A 221 -49.75 10.15 -28.78
CA GLU A 221 -51.01 10.95 -28.72
C GLU A 221 -51.61 11.17 -30.13
N GLU A 222 -50.77 11.50 -31.13
CA GLU A 222 -51.23 11.67 -32.51
C GLU A 222 -51.80 10.36 -33.10
N VAL A 223 -51.13 9.23 -32.84
CA VAL A 223 -51.59 7.89 -33.29
C VAL A 223 -52.90 7.51 -32.61
N ALA A 224 -53.06 7.83 -31.32
CA ALA A 224 -54.30 7.59 -30.60
C ALA A 224 -55.44 8.43 -31.17
N ALA A 225 -55.26 9.69 -31.46
CA ALA A 225 -56.24 10.58 -32.12
C ALA A 225 -56.61 10.10 -33.51
N ALA A 226 -55.63 9.73 -34.35
CA ALA A 226 -55.85 9.21 -35.69
C ALA A 226 -56.61 7.88 -35.66
N SER A 227 -56.32 7.01 -34.69
CA SER A 227 -57.04 5.74 -34.51
C SER A 227 -58.48 5.95 -34.12
N ALA A 228 -58.77 6.90 -33.22
CA ALA A 228 -60.13 7.23 -32.81
C ALA A 228 -60.97 7.80 -33.98
N GLU A 229 -60.38 8.66 -34.83
CA GLU A 229 -61.00 9.17 -36.02
C GLU A 229 -61.23 8.05 -37.07
N GLY A 230 -60.28 7.15 -37.22
CA GLY A 230 -60.41 5.96 -38.09
C GLY A 230 -61.59 5.06 -37.68
N ILE A 231 -61.79 4.82 -36.38
CA ILE A 231 -62.92 4.08 -35.88
C ILE A 231 -64.24 4.82 -36.23
N LYS A 232 -64.32 6.09 -36.04
CA LYS A 232 -65.50 6.89 -36.36
C LYS A 232 -65.85 6.88 -37.84
N VAL A 233 -64.82 6.98 -38.72
CA VAL A 233 -65.02 6.83 -40.20
C VAL A 233 -65.48 5.42 -40.56
N SER A 234 -64.93 4.38 -39.91
CA SER A 234 -65.35 3.00 -40.10
C SER A 234 -66.80 2.77 -39.72
N ASP A 235 -67.20 3.26 -38.58
CA ASP A 235 -68.61 3.19 -38.09
C ASP A 235 -69.57 3.88 -39.04
N SER A 236 -69.23 5.08 -39.51
CA SER A 236 -70.03 5.83 -40.50
C SER A 236 -70.12 5.07 -41.84
N THR A 237 -69.03 4.41 -42.27
CA THR A 237 -69.01 3.60 -43.48
C THR A 237 -69.90 2.35 -43.36
N VAL A 238 -69.89 1.70 -42.19
CA VAL A 238 -70.75 0.53 -41.89
C VAL A 238 -72.26 0.97 -41.92
N GLU A 239 -72.59 2.14 -41.40
CA GLU A 239 -73.89 2.67 -41.43
C GLU A 239 -74.38 3.01 -42.86
N GLY A 240 -73.55 3.65 -43.68
CA GLY A 240 -73.80 3.91 -45.07
C GLY A 240 -73.97 2.62 -45.92
N MET A 241 -73.26 1.55 -45.59
CA MET A 241 -73.45 0.25 -46.21
C MET A 241 -74.82 -0.40 -45.85
N LYS A 242 -75.32 -0.19 -44.62
CA LYS A 242 -76.66 -0.64 -44.21
C LYS A 242 -77.71 0.10 -45.02
N ASP A 243 -77.61 1.40 -45.18
CA ASP A 243 -78.51 2.19 -45.99
C ASP A 243 -78.51 1.80 -47.46
N CYS A 244 -77.31 1.54 -48.04
CA CYS A 244 -77.14 1.03 -49.38
C CYS A 244 -77.87 -0.34 -49.56
N LYS A 245 -77.77 -1.24 -48.57
CA LYS A 245 -78.51 -2.52 -48.58
C LYS A 245 -80.02 -2.35 -48.57
N ILE A 246 -80.54 -1.41 -47.81
CA ILE A 246 -81.98 -1.08 -47.77
C ILE A 246 -82.39 -0.61 -49.15
N ILE A 247 -81.69 0.31 -49.80
CA ILE A 247 -82.00 0.85 -51.10
C ILE A 247 -81.96 -0.31 -52.18
N LEU A 248 -80.98 -1.19 -52.11
CA LEU A 248 -80.86 -2.35 -53.03
C LEU A 248 -82.06 -3.32 -52.88
N ASN A 249 -82.53 -3.58 -51.66
CA ASN A 249 -83.71 -4.37 -51.41
C ASN A 249 -84.99 -3.70 -51.98
N ASN A 250 -85.13 -2.42 -51.81
CA ASN A 250 -86.29 -1.65 -52.37
C ASN A 250 -86.27 -1.68 -53.92
N ILE A 251 -85.03 -1.57 -54.54
CA ILE A 251 -84.91 -1.71 -56.01
C ILE A 251 -85.27 -3.10 -56.47
N TYR A 252 -84.82 -4.09 -55.70
CA TYR A 252 -85.18 -5.51 -56.02
C TYR A 252 -86.67 -5.78 -55.95
N GLU A 253 -87.37 -5.28 -54.94
CA GLU A 253 -88.79 -5.39 -54.83
C GLU A 253 -89.54 -4.63 -55.96
N LEU A 254 -89.08 -3.42 -56.30
CA LEU A 254 -89.67 -2.65 -57.43
C LEU A 254 -89.48 -3.38 -58.80
N ALA A 255 -88.31 -3.97 -58.98
CA ALA A 255 -88.00 -4.80 -60.20
C ALA A 255 -88.86 -6.03 -60.29
N ASN A 256 -89.17 -6.65 -59.15
CA ASN A 256 -90.13 -7.82 -59.15
C ASN A 256 -91.54 -7.38 -59.37
N GLU A 257 -92.03 -6.30 -58.84
CA GLU A 257 -93.38 -5.71 -59.16
C GLU A 257 -93.49 -5.31 -60.60
N LEU A 258 -92.44 -4.71 -61.16
CA LEU A 258 -92.43 -4.36 -62.61
C LEU A 258 -92.48 -5.58 -63.45
N LYS A 259 -91.74 -6.62 -63.14
CA LYS A 259 -91.74 -7.91 -63.82
C LYS A 259 -93.20 -8.54 -63.81
N ALA A 260 -93.80 -8.60 -62.63
CA ALA A 260 -95.14 -9.13 -62.48
C ALA A 260 -96.17 -8.32 -63.27
N SER A 261 -96.03 -6.99 -63.33
CA SER A 261 -96.87 -6.06 -64.09
C SER A 261 -96.77 -6.24 -65.61
N VAL A 262 -95.53 -6.59 -66.11
CA VAL A 262 -95.27 -6.88 -67.52
C VAL A 262 -95.88 -8.24 -67.91
N GLU A 263 -95.64 -9.27 -67.10
CA GLU A 263 -96.23 -10.62 -67.32
C GLU A 263 -97.75 -10.60 -67.29
N THR A 264 -98.42 -9.71 -66.53
CA THR A 264 -99.89 -9.57 -66.56
C THR A 264 -100.38 -8.86 -67.80
N LYS A 265 -99.59 -8.04 -68.54
CA LYS A 265 -99.95 -7.33 -69.76
C LYS A 265 -99.87 -8.18 -71.02
N ASP A 266 -99.08 -9.30 -71.07
CA ASP A 266 -98.94 -10.21 -72.18
C ASP A 266 -100.05 -11.24 -72.24
N ILE A 267 -101.10 -11.18 -71.41
CA ILE A 267 -102.26 -12.16 -71.39
C ILE A 267 -103.54 -11.53 -71.91
N TYR A 268 -103.51 -10.40 -72.62
CA TYR A 268 -104.72 -9.84 -73.32
C TYR A 268 -104.40 -9.59 -74.75
#